data_2fb62097edec40f5f1de5b4b446f4e06
#
_entry.id   2fb62097edec40f5f1de5b4b446f4e06
#
_cell.length_a   1.000
_cell.length_b   1.000
_cell.length_c   1.000
_cell.angle_alpha   90.00
_cell.angle_beta   90.00
_cell.angle_gamma   90.00
#
_symmetry.space_group_name_H-M   'P 1'
#
loop_
_entity.id
_entity.type
_entity.pdbx_description
1 polymer ?
#
loop_
_entity_poly.entity_id
_entity_poly.type
_entity_poly.pdbx_seq_one_letter_code
_entity_poly.pdbx_strand_id
1 'polypeptide(L)'
;MHLFSPLTLRSATLRNRIVVSPMCQYSAEAGRANEWHLVHLGARAVGGAGLVLFEATAVEDRGRISAADLGLWEDAQIEPLARIVRFVHAQGASAGIQLAHAGRKGSTAPPWDGGGPVASAQGGWVPVAPSAIPFAPGSPVPAALDADGLRAVVRSFANAAGRARAAGFRAIELHAAHGYLLHQFLSPLSNHRDDGYGGSFENRTRLVREVTAAVRAAWPEDLPLLVRISATDWAPGGWDLDQSVELARALRALGVDLVDVSSGGLVPGVLIPAGPGYQSGFAERIRREAGVATGAVGMIRSPEQADHVIRSGQADLVLLARELLRDPHFPLRAARELGHEGPWPRQYARAK
;
A
#
# COMPACT_ATOMS: atom_id res chain seq x y z
N MET A 1 0.53 22.54 12.34
CA MET A 1 1.29 21.39 11.83
C MET A 1 1.88 21.75 10.47
N HIS A 2 3.01 21.19 10.11
CA HIS A 2 3.67 21.39 8.80
C HIS A 2 4.35 20.09 8.38
N LEU A 3 4.83 20.03 7.14
CA LEU A 3 5.41 18.83 6.52
C LEU A 3 6.52 18.15 7.36
N PHE A 4 7.31 18.95 8.08
CA PHE A 4 8.43 18.47 8.92
C PHE A 4 8.06 18.31 10.40
N SER A 5 6.80 18.52 10.78
CA SER A 5 6.35 18.19 12.14
C SER A 5 6.32 16.66 12.32
N PRO A 6 6.77 16.12 13.45
CA PRO A 6 6.68 14.69 13.70
C PRO A 6 5.22 14.23 13.76
N LEU A 7 5.01 12.94 13.51
CA LEU A 7 3.72 12.27 13.70
C LEU A 7 3.95 11.00 14.50
N THR A 8 3.23 10.85 15.61
CA THR A 8 3.22 9.62 16.38
C THR A 8 1.95 8.83 16.09
N LEU A 9 2.11 7.61 15.64
CA LEU A 9 1.07 6.60 15.49
C LEU A 9 1.41 5.46 16.46
N ARG A 10 0.63 5.27 17.50
CA ARG A 10 0.93 4.35 18.62
C ARG A 10 2.34 4.61 19.18
N SER A 11 3.24 3.62 19.20
CA SER A 11 4.63 3.79 19.67
C SER A 11 5.59 4.31 18.59
N ALA A 12 5.18 4.32 17.32
CA ALA A 12 6.05 4.73 16.21
C ALA A 12 5.95 6.25 15.99
N THR A 13 7.07 6.97 16.17
CA THR A 13 7.16 8.40 15.84
C THR A 13 7.92 8.57 14.53
N LEU A 14 7.25 9.11 13.53
CA LEU A 14 7.84 9.52 12.27
C LEU A 14 8.48 10.90 12.42
N ARG A 15 9.71 11.09 11.95
CA ARG A 15 10.46 12.35 12.06
C ARG A 15 9.87 13.50 11.22
N ASN A 16 9.12 13.19 10.19
CA ASN A 16 8.35 14.10 9.35
C ASN A 16 7.17 13.38 8.70
N ARG A 17 6.38 14.11 7.92
CA ARG A 17 5.13 13.62 7.31
C ARG A 17 5.27 13.14 5.88
N ILE A 18 6.51 12.92 5.40
CA ILE A 18 6.80 12.44 4.05
C ILE A 18 7.00 10.93 4.08
N VAL A 19 6.20 10.23 3.30
CA VAL A 19 6.21 8.77 3.17
C VAL A 19 6.64 8.39 1.76
N VAL A 20 7.53 7.42 1.66
CA VAL A 20 7.77 6.71 0.40
C VAL A 20 6.58 5.80 0.14
N SER A 21 5.76 6.13 -0.86
CA SER A 21 4.63 5.29 -1.28
C SER A 21 5.13 3.93 -1.76
N PRO A 22 4.43 2.83 -1.47
CA PRO A 22 4.83 1.51 -1.99
C PRO A 22 4.80 1.50 -3.52
N MET A 23 5.90 1.06 -4.14
CA MET A 23 6.09 1.05 -5.59
C MET A 23 6.75 -0.24 -6.01
N CYS A 24 6.02 -1.12 -6.72
CA CYS A 24 6.54 -2.39 -7.21
C CYS A 24 7.78 -2.19 -8.07
N GLN A 25 8.84 -2.90 -7.74
CA GLN A 25 10.13 -2.84 -8.42
C GLN A 25 10.32 -3.99 -9.41
N TYR A 26 9.51 -5.05 -9.29
CA TYR A 26 9.59 -6.24 -10.15
C TYR A 26 11.02 -6.77 -10.28
N SER A 27 11.73 -6.84 -9.17
CA SER A 27 13.17 -7.16 -9.12
C SER A 27 13.50 -8.28 -8.12
N ALA A 28 12.48 -8.90 -7.50
CA ALA A 28 12.68 -9.99 -6.57
C ALA A 28 12.94 -11.31 -7.30
N GLU A 29 13.67 -12.20 -6.66
CA GLU A 29 13.93 -13.56 -7.09
C GLU A 29 13.28 -14.54 -6.12
N ALA A 30 12.29 -15.31 -6.59
CA ALA A 30 11.47 -16.18 -5.73
C ALA A 30 10.89 -15.43 -4.51
N GLY A 31 10.42 -14.21 -4.71
CA GLY A 31 9.87 -13.36 -3.66
C GLY A 31 10.90 -12.74 -2.72
N ARG A 32 12.19 -12.98 -2.90
CA ARG A 32 13.25 -12.48 -2.00
C ARG A 32 13.77 -11.14 -2.44
N ALA A 33 13.93 -10.23 -1.46
CA ALA A 33 14.59 -8.96 -1.67
C ALA A 33 16.09 -9.15 -1.96
N ASN A 34 16.67 -8.25 -2.75
CA ASN A 34 18.07 -8.27 -3.14
C ASN A 34 18.70 -6.87 -3.04
N GLU A 35 19.89 -6.69 -3.63
CA GLU A 35 20.63 -5.42 -3.57
C GLU A 35 19.86 -4.25 -4.23
N TRP A 36 19.04 -4.51 -5.27
CA TRP A 36 18.20 -3.48 -5.86
C TRP A 36 17.29 -2.82 -4.82
N HIS A 37 16.62 -3.65 -4.02
CA HIS A 37 15.71 -3.18 -2.96
C HIS A 37 16.46 -2.39 -1.88
N LEU A 38 17.68 -2.83 -1.50
CA LEU A 38 18.52 -2.09 -0.56
C LEU A 38 18.87 -0.70 -1.09
N VAL A 39 19.33 -0.60 -2.32
CA VAL A 39 19.68 0.68 -2.96
C VAL A 39 18.45 1.57 -3.13
N HIS A 40 17.35 1.00 -3.63
CA HIS A 40 16.11 1.71 -3.86
C HIS A 40 15.55 2.31 -2.56
N LEU A 41 15.32 1.49 -1.53
CA LEU A 41 14.70 1.92 -0.28
C LEU A 41 15.68 2.70 0.59
N GLY A 42 16.95 2.27 0.61
CA GLY A 42 18.01 2.91 1.36
C GLY A 42 18.29 4.35 0.92
N ALA A 43 18.28 4.62 -0.40
CA ALA A 43 18.47 5.97 -0.91
C ALA A 43 17.41 6.94 -0.39
N ARG A 44 16.15 6.52 -0.29
CA ARG A 44 15.04 7.33 0.20
C ARG A 44 15.09 7.54 1.71
N ALA A 45 15.57 6.53 2.46
CA ALA A 45 15.82 6.68 3.89
C ALA A 45 16.95 7.69 4.15
N VAL A 46 18.08 7.59 3.41
CA VAL A 46 19.18 8.56 3.40
C VAL A 46 18.67 9.95 2.99
N GLY A 47 17.77 9.99 2.00
CA GLY A 47 17.14 11.22 1.50
C GLY A 47 16.19 11.92 2.45
N GLY A 48 15.92 11.35 3.63
CA GLY A 48 15.22 12.05 4.70
C GLY A 48 13.75 11.70 4.88
N ALA A 49 13.19 10.70 4.18
CA ALA A 49 11.79 10.28 4.38
C ALA A 49 11.52 9.87 5.84
N GLY A 50 10.31 10.16 6.35
CA GLY A 50 9.88 9.77 7.69
C GLY A 50 9.50 8.29 7.79
N LEU A 51 8.81 7.80 6.76
CA LEU A 51 8.42 6.39 6.62
C LEU A 51 8.77 5.90 5.22
N VAL A 52 9.38 4.73 5.14
CA VAL A 52 9.66 4.04 3.88
C VAL A 52 8.77 2.80 3.83
N LEU A 53 7.69 2.86 3.02
CA LEU A 53 6.85 1.70 2.76
C LEU A 53 7.46 0.87 1.64
N PHE A 54 7.72 -0.38 1.94
CA PHE A 54 8.16 -1.37 0.95
C PHE A 54 7.01 -1.69 0.01
N GLU A 55 7.34 -2.06 -1.22
CA GLU A 55 6.38 -2.37 -2.28
C GLU A 55 5.34 -3.42 -1.88
N ALA A 56 4.29 -3.54 -2.69
CA ALA A 56 3.30 -4.59 -2.54
C ALA A 56 3.99 -5.96 -2.45
N THR A 57 3.91 -6.56 -1.27
CA THR A 57 4.60 -7.81 -0.91
C THR A 57 3.56 -8.91 -0.79
N ALA A 58 3.66 -9.92 -1.65
CA ALA A 58 2.66 -10.96 -1.76
C ALA A 58 2.64 -11.85 -0.51
N VAL A 59 1.45 -12.10 0.03
CA VAL A 59 1.23 -12.97 1.20
C VAL A 59 1.07 -14.46 0.85
N GLU A 60 0.92 -14.76 -0.44
CA GLU A 60 0.91 -16.09 -1.05
C GLU A 60 1.69 -16.05 -2.36
N ASP A 61 2.27 -17.17 -2.77
CA ASP A 61 3.00 -17.26 -4.04
C ASP A 61 2.13 -16.82 -5.23
N ARG A 62 0.88 -17.37 -5.31
CA ARG A 62 -0.11 -16.97 -6.32
C ARG A 62 -0.67 -15.57 -6.16
N GLY A 63 -0.36 -14.89 -5.06
CA GLY A 63 -0.77 -13.51 -4.77
C GLY A 63 0.10 -12.44 -5.41
N ARG A 64 1.16 -12.81 -6.11
CA ARG A 64 2.03 -11.90 -6.84
C ARG A 64 1.35 -11.30 -8.07
N ILE A 65 1.73 -10.07 -8.44
CA ILE A 65 1.36 -9.46 -9.72
C ILE A 65 2.18 -10.15 -10.82
N SER A 66 3.50 -10.23 -10.62
CA SER A 66 4.45 -10.90 -11.51
C SER A 66 5.34 -11.88 -10.74
N ALA A 67 6.02 -12.76 -11.45
CA ALA A 67 7.00 -13.67 -10.86
C ALA A 67 8.15 -12.94 -10.14
N ALA A 68 8.36 -11.66 -10.45
CA ALA A 68 9.42 -10.82 -9.91
C ALA A 68 8.99 -9.94 -8.72
N ASP A 69 7.80 -10.16 -8.17
CA ASP A 69 7.32 -9.42 -6.99
C ASP A 69 7.98 -9.89 -5.70
N LEU A 70 8.10 -8.98 -4.74
CA LEU A 70 8.41 -9.34 -3.35
C LEU A 70 7.34 -10.25 -2.74
N GLY A 71 7.76 -11.12 -1.85
CA GLY A 71 6.93 -12.03 -1.10
C GLY A 71 7.27 -12.08 0.38
N LEU A 72 6.28 -12.50 1.17
CA LEU A 72 6.46 -12.80 2.60
C LEU A 72 5.60 -14.00 3.02
N TRP A 73 5.52 -15.01 2.14
CA TRP A 73 4.76 -16.24 2.38
C TRP A 73 5.59 -17.37 3.03
N GLU A 74 6.92 -17.24 3.04
CA GLU A 74 7.84 -18.22 3.65
C GLU A 74 8.94 -17.54 4.48
N ASP A 75 9.52 -18.28 5.42
CA ASP A 75 10.51 -17.72 6.38
C ASP A 75 11.83 -17.34 5.73
N ALA A 76 12.19 -17.98 4.59
CA ALA A 76 13.40 -17.65 3.84
C ALA A 76 13.40 -16.21 3.27
N GLN A 77 12.25 -15.53 3.24
CA GLN A 77 12.09 -14.16 2.80
C GLN A 77 12.33 -13.13 3.93
N ILE A 78 12.43 -13.58 5.20
CA ILE A 78 12.55 -12.69 6.36
C ILE A 78 13.92 -11.98 6.36
N GLU A 79 15.04 -12.71 6.33
CA GLU A 79 16.37 -12.10 6.52
C GLU A 79 16.78 -11.13 5.41
N PRO A 80 16.50 -11.39 4.11
CA PRO A 80 16.73 -10.38 3.07
C PRO A 80 16.02 -9.05 3.34
N LEU A 81 14.78 -9.09 3.83
CA LEU A 81 14.02 -7.90 4.22
C LEU A 81 14.59 -7.27 5.50
N ALA A 82 14.91 -8.08 6.52
CA ALA A 82 15.43 -7.60 7.79
C ALA A 82 16.75 -6.81 7.61
N ARG A 83 17.61 -7.22 6.69
CA ARG A 83 18.84 -6.49 6.33
C ARG A 83 18.53 -5.06 5.88
N ILE A 84 17.52 -4.89 5.01
CA ILE A 84 17.12 -3.60 4.48
C ILE A 84 16.43 -2.76 5.57
N VAL A 85 15.56 -3.37 6.37
CA VAL A 85 14.88 -2.74 7.51
C VAL A 85 15.89 -2.14 8.49
N ARG A 86 16.92 -2.90 8.87
CA ARG A 86 18.01 -2.41 9.75
C ARG A 86 18.70 -1.19 9.16
N PHE A 87 18.99 -1.19 7.85
CA PHE A 87 19.59 -0.04 7.17
C PHE A 87 18.67 1.18 7.21
N VAL A 88 17.38 1.02 6.86
CA VAL A 88 16.38 2.10 6.86
C VAL A 88 16.27 2.74 8.25
N HIS A 89 16.18 1.91 9.31
CA HIS A 89 16.13 2.40 10.69
C HIS A 89 17.42 3.12 11.12
N ALA A 90 18.58 2.63 10.69
CA ALA A 90 19.87 3.27 10.97
C ALA A 90 19.99 4.67 10.33
N GLN A 91 19.22 4.96 9.27
CA GLN A 91 19.10 6.30 8.67
C GLN A 91 18.04 7.18 9.36
N GLY A 92 17.40 6.70 10.44
CA GLY A 92 16.38 7.45 11.19
C GLY A 92 15.00 7.50 10.53
N ALA A 93 14.75 6.70 9.50
CA ALA A 93 13.43 6.49 8.93
C ALA A 93 12.76 5.27 9.57
N SER A 94 11.42 5.24 9.64
CA SER A 94 10.70 4.02 9.95
C SER A 94 10.54 3.16 8.70
N ALA A 95 10.72 1.84 8.83
CA ALA A 95 10.41 0.89 7.76
C ALA A 95 8.99 0.32 7.96
N GLY A 96 8.18 0.36 6.91
CA GLY A 96 6.88 -0.29 6.83
C GLY A 96 6.80 -1.20 5.62
N ILE A 97 5.84 -2.13 5.60
CA ILE A 97 5.65 -3.08 4.50
C ILE A 97 4.18 -3.08 4.07
N GLN A 98 3.94 -3.08 2.76
CA GLN A 98 2.60 -3.25 2.22
C GLN A 98 2.34 -4.73 1.93
N LEU A 99 1.45 -5.36 2.70
CA LEU A 99 0.99 -6.73 2.48
C LEU A 99 -0.11 -6.75 1.42
N ALA A 100 0.03 -7.59 0.41
CA ALA A 100 -0.81 -7.56 -0.77
C ALA A 100 -1.15 -8.95 -1.30
N HIS A 101 -2.22 -9.01 -2.10
CA HIS A 101 -2.57 -10.12 -2.95
C HIS A 101 -3.17 -9.59 -4.25
N ALA A 102 -2.56 -9.89 -5.39
CA ALA A 102 -2.94 -9.31 -6.69
C ALA A 102 -4.35 -9.70 -7.16
N GLY A 103 -4.88 -10.83 -6.69
CA GLY A 103 -6.18 -11.32 -7.16
C GLY A 103 -6.17 -11.54 -8.67
N ARG A 104 -7.24 -11.16 -9.36
CA ARG A 104 -7.39 -11.33 -10.82
C ARG A 104 -6.38 -10.53 -11.68
N LYS A 105 -5.57 -9.68 -11.05
CA LYS A 105 -4.49 -8.92 -11.71
C LYS A 105 -3.13 -9.60 -11.55
N GLY A 106 -3.07 -10.80 -10.99
CA GLY A 106 -1.86 -11.61 -10.88
C GLY A 106 -1.50 -12.32 -12.18
N SER A 107 -0.31 -12.96 -12.19
CA SER A 107 0.22 -13.71 -13.33
C SER A 107 0.46 -12.86 -14.58
N THR A 108 1.09 -11.70 -14.38
CA THR A 108 1.48 -10.78 -15.47
C THR A 108 3.00 -10.66 -15.58
N ALA A 109 3.48 -10.27 -16.75
CA ALA A 109 4.86 -9.85 -16.94
C ALA A 109 5.13 -8.48 -16.29
N PRO A 110 6.38 -8.16 -15.94
CA PRO A 110 6.75 -6.78 -15.56
C PRO A 110 6.38 -5.77 -16.66
N PRO A 111 6.11 -4.50 -16.31
CA PRO A 111 5.66 -3.48 -17.27
C PRO A 111 6.58 -3.29 -18.49
N TRP A 112 7.89 -3.40 -18.28
CA TRP A 112 8.88 -3.27 -19.37
C TRP A 112 8.98 -4.50 -20.27
N ASP A 113 8.43 -5.64 -19.83
CA ASP A 113 8.26 -6.86 -20.62
C ASP A 113 6.83 -6.97 -21.18
N GLY A 114 6.14 -5.83 -21.31
CA GLY A 114 4.81 -5.71 -21.89
C GLY A 114 3.65 -5.72 -20.91
N GLY A 115 3.83 -6.11 -19.63
CA GLY A 115 2.81 -6.05 -18.57
C GLY A 115 1.58 -6.95 -18.80
N GLY A 116 1.59 -7.77 -19.84
CA GLY A 116 0.47 -8.65 -20.21
C GLY A 116 0.43 -9.95 -19.40
N PRO A 117 -0.64 -10.75 -19.56
CA PRO A 117 -0.77 -12.06 -18.90
C PRO A 117 0.35 -13.02 -19.33
N VAL A 118 0.84 -13.82 -18.37
CA VAL A 118 1.83 -14.87 -18.62
C VAL A 118 1.10 -16.22 -18.68
N ALA A 119 1.29 -16.95 -19.78
CA ALA A 119 0.70 -18.28 -19.95
C ALA A 119 1.32 -19.29 -18.96
N SER A 120 0.54 -20.30 -18.55
CA SER A 120 1.01 -21.35 -17.62
C SER A 120 2.25 -22.08 -18.13
N ALA A 121 2.35 -22.32 -19.45
CA ALA A 121 3.53 -22.93 -20.08
C ALA A 121 4.80 -22.05 -19.97
N GLN A 122 4.65 -20.78 -19.64
CA GLN A 122 5.74 -19.80 -19.46
C GLN A 122 5.96 -19.42 -17.99
N GLY A 123 5.41 -20.21 -17.04
CA GLY A 123 5.53 -19.97 -15.61
C GLY A 123 4.42 -19.10 -15.01
N GLY A 124 3.38 -18.78 -15.77
CA GLY A 124 2.17 -18.14 -15.25
C GLY A 124 1.32 -19.08 -14.41
N TRP A 125 0.38 -18.53 -13.67
CA TRP A 125 -0.57 -19.29 -12.82
C TRP A 125 -2.00 -18.79 -13.00
N VAL A 126 -2.97 -19.61 -12.54
CA VAL A 126 -4.37 -19.19 -12.52
C VAL A 126 -4.59 -18.25 -11.34
N PRO A 127 -4.93 -16.97 -11.57
CA PRO A 127 -5.23 -16.03 -10.49
C PRO A 127 -6.54 -16.40 -9.78
N VAL A 128 -6.76 -15.82 -8.61
CA VAL A 128 -8.00 -15.97 -7.82
C VAL A 128 -8.72 -14.63 -7.67
N ALA A 129 -10.03 -14.69 -7.45
CA ALA A 129 -10.87 -13.49 -7.32
C ALA A 129 -12.14 -13.79 -6.51
N PRO A 130 -12.97 -12.78 -6.16
CA PRO A 130 -14.31 -13.03 -5.62
C PRO A 130 -15.22 -13.77 -6.61
N SER A 131 -15.09 -13.50 -7.90
CA SER A 131 -15.91 -14.08 -8.97
C SER A 131 -15.04 -14.37 -10.19
N ALA A 132 -15.46 -15.31 -11.05
CA ALA A 132 -14.73 -15.71 -12.27
C ALA A 132 -14.85 -14.64 -13.39
N ILE A 133 -14.47 -13.40 -13.08
CA ILE A 133 -14.53 -12.24 -13.97
C ILE A 133 -13.12 -11.77 -14.28
N PRO A 134 -12.63 -11.86 -15.53
CA PRO A 134 -11.30 -11.40 -15.90
C PRO A 134 -11.15 -9.89 -15.70
N PHE A 135 -9.90 -9.42 -15.53
CA PHE A 135 -9.63 -7.99 -15.34
C PHE A 135 -9.94 -7.18 -16.61
N ALA A 136 -9.54 -7.70 -17.76
CA ALA A 136 -9.73 -7.06 -19.07
C ALA A 136 -9.91 -8.15 -20.16
N PRO A 137 -10.37 -7.77 -21.35
CA PRO A 137 -10.34 -8.69 -22.49
C PRO A 137 -8.94 -9.29 -22.69
N GLY A 138 -8.86 -10.61 -22.83
CA GLY A 138 -7.60 -11.34 -22.95
C GLY A 138 -6.86 -11.65 -21.64
N SER A 139 -7.32 -11.13 -20.50
CA SER A 139 -6.80 -11.56 -19.19
C SER A 139 -7.30 -12.95 -18.82
N PRO A 140 -6.54 -13.73 -18.04
CA PRO A 140 -6.99 -15.02 -17.53
C PRO A 140 -8.31 -14.89 -16.75
N VAL A 141 -9.20 -15.85 -16.93
CA VAL A 141 -10.38 -15.98 -16.06
C VAL A 141 -9.89 -16.49 -14.69
N PRO A 142 -10.10 -15.74 -13.63
CA PRO A 142 -9.65 -16.16 -12.30
C PRO A 142 -10.56 -17.26 -11.75
N ALA A 143 -10.02 -18.13 -10.88
CA ALA A 143 -10.82 -19.02 -10.07
C ALA A 143 -11.53 -18.23 -8.95
N ALA A 144 -12.84 -18.39 -8.82
CA ALA A 144 -13.58 -17.83 -7.70
C ALA A 144 -13.16 -18.52 -6.40
N LEU A 145 -12.83 -17.72 -5.37
CA LEU A 145 -12.48 -18.26 -4.06
C LEU A 145 -13.71 -18.91 -3.38
N ASP A 146 -13.56 -20.13 -2.96
CA ASP A 146 -14.51 -20.81 -2.06
C ASP A 146 -14.26 -20.42 -0.58
N ALA A 147 -15.04 -20.99 0.32
CA ALA A 147 -14.92 -20.71 1.75
C ALA A 147 -13.54 -21.10 2.34
N ASP A 148 -12.92 -22.18 1.84
CA ASP A 148 -11.59 -22.60 2.28
C ASP A 148 -10.50 -21.65 1.75
N GLY A 149 -10.62 -21.25 0.49
CA GLY A 149 -9.76 -20.25 -0.12
C GLY A 149 -9.81 -18.89 0.59
N LEU A 150 -11.01 -18.43 0.98
CA LEU A 150 -11.17 -17.20 1.77
C LEU A 150 -10.48 -17.30 3.12
N ARG A 151 -10.68 -18.41 3.85
CA ARG A 151 -9.97 -18.67 5.12
C ARG A 151 -8.45 -18.75 4.94
N ALA A 152 -7.99 -19.35 3.84
CA ALA A 152 -6.56 -19.40 3.51
C ALA A 152 -5.98 -18.01 3.30
N VAL A 153 -6.63 -17.14 2.53
CA VAL A 153 -6.20 -15.75 2.33
C VAL A 153 -6.08 -15.00 3.67
N VAL A 154 -7.08 -15.07 4.55
CA VAL A 154 -7.02 -14.43 5.87
C VAL A 154 -5.81 -14.92 6.68
N ARG A 155 -5.57 -16.24 6.70
CA ARG A 155 -4.40 -16.82 7.39
C ARG A 155 -3.08 -16.36 6.76
N SER A 156 -3.00 -16.24 5.46
CA SER A 156 -1.78 -15.82 4.74
C SER A 156 -1.40 -14.38 5.09
N PHE A 157 -2.36 -13.47 5.18
CA PHE A 157 -2.11 -12.10 5.66
C PHE A 157 -1.64 -12.09 7.13
N ALA A 158 -2.27 -12.84 8.02
CA ALA A 158 -1.85 -12.93 9.42
C ALA A 158 -0.45 -13.52 9.58
N ASN A 159 -0.12 -14.59 8.83
CA ASN A 159 1.21 -15.20 8.83
C ASN A 159 2.29 -14.22 8.30
N ALA A 160 1.97 -13.49 7.22
CA ALA A 160 2.85 -12.45 6.68
C ALA A 160 3.09 -11.32 7.71
N ALA A 161 2.09 -10.94 8.48
CA ALA A 161 2.25 -9.97 9.57
C ALA A 161 3.22 -10.46 10.66
N GLY A 162 3.16 -11.75 11.03
CA GLY A 162 4.11 -12.36 11.96
C GLY A 162 5.55 -12.33 11.42
N ARG A 163 5.73 -12.63 10.12
CA ARG A 163 7.03 -12.54 9.45
C ARG A 163 7.54 -11.11 9.32
N ALA A 164 6.65 -10.14 9.03
CA ALA A 164 7.00 -8.72 9.01
C ALA A 164 7.52 -8.25 10.37
N ARG A 165 6.91 -8.70 11.48
CA ARG A 165 7.42 -8.48 12.83
C ARG A 165 8.81 -9.08 13.00
N ALA A 166 9.03 -10.32 12.58
CA ALA A 166 10.33 -10.99 12.68
C ALA A 166 11.41 -10.27 11.85
N ALA A 167 11.05 -9.68 10.70
CA ALA A 167 11.95 -8.86 9.89
C ALA A 167 12.25 -7.48 10.51
N GLY A 168 11.53 -7.06 11.57
CA GLY A 168 11.76 -5.81 12.29
C GLY A 168 11.05 -4.60 11.74
N PHE A 169 10.04 -4.77 10.89
CA PHE A 169 9.20 -3.66 10.44
C PHE A 169 8.48 -2.98 11.61
N ARG A 170 8.20 -1.69 11.48
CA ARG A 170 7.49 -0.87 12.47
C ARG A 170 6.12 -0.42 12.03
N ALA A 171 5.72 -0.70 10.80
CA ALA A 171 4.38 -0.46 10.29
C ALA A 171 4.00 -1.55 9.28
N ILE A 172 2.74 -1.92 9.25
CA ILE A 172 2.13 -2.71 8.17
C ILE A 172 1.08 -1.85 7.49
N GLU A 173 1.02 -1.94 6.17
CA GLU A 173 -0.09 -1.45 5.37
C GLU A 173 -0.76 -2.62 4.64
N LEU A 174 -2.09 -2.73 4.75
CA LEU A 174 -2.87 -3.69 3.97
C LEU A 174 -3.26 -3.06 2.64
N HIS A 175 -2.99 -3.75 1.55
CA HIS A 175 -3.34 -3.27 0.22
C HIS A 175 -4.77 -3.64 -0.16
N ALA A 176 -5.72 -2.74 0.10
CA ALA A 176 -7.13 -2.87 -0.27
C ALA A 176 -7.54 -1.89 -1.39
N ALA A 177 -6.63 -1.62 -2.33
CA ALA A 177 -6.78 -0.63 -3.41
C ALA A 177 -6.44 -1.21 -4.79
N HIS A 178 -6.56 -0.37 -5.82
CA HIS A 178 -6.02 -0.53 -7.19
C HIS A 178 -6.50 -1.77 -7.93
N GLY A 179 -7.68 -2.31 -7.56
CA GLY A 179 -8.24 -3.50 -8.20
C GLY A 179 -7.53 -4.79 -7.83
N TYR A 180 -6.76 -4.84 -6.75
CA TYR A 180 -6.19 -6.06 -6.18
C TYR A 180 -7.22 -6.80 -5.31
N LEU A 181 -6.88 -7.97 -4.79
CA LEU A 181 -7.86 -8.92 -4.24
C LEU A 181 -8.83 -8.29 -3.25
N LEU A 182 -8.34 -7.58 -2.23
CA LEU A 182 -9.20 -6.98 -1.21
C LEU A 182 -10.14 -5.92 -1.81
N HIS A 183 -9.65 -5.11 -2.76
CA HIS A 183 -10.50 -4.16 -3.49
C HIS A 183 -11.54 -4.87 -4.37
N GLN A 184 -11.18 -6.00 -4.99
CA GLN A 184 -12.11 -6.77 -5.83
C GLN A 184 -13.34 -7.25 -5.04
N PHE A 185 -13.19 -7.51 -3.74
CA PHE A 185 -14.32 -7.85 -2.88
C PHE A 185 -15.21 -6.64 -2.57
N LEU A 186 -14.64 -5.45 -2.44
CA LEU A 186 -15.39 -4.24 -2.10
C LEU A 186 -16.35 -3.82 -3.20
N SER A 187 -15.95 -3.92 -4.46
CA SER A 187 -16.70 -3.36 -5.59
C SER A 187 -17.71 -4.34 -6.19
N PRO A 188 -18.97 -3.92 -6.41
CA PRO A 188 -19.96 -4.72 -7.13
C PRO A 188 -19.54 -5.06 -8.56
N LEU A 189 -18.66 -4.27 -9.18
CA LEU A 189 -18.20 -4.48 -10.57
C LEU A 189 -17.29 -5.72 -10.72
N SER A 190 -16.71 -6.22 -9.64
CA SER A 190 -15.85 -7.41 -9.64
C SER A 190 -16.33 -8.51 -8.70
N ASN A 191 -17.27 -8.20 -7.81
CA ASN A 191 -17.81 -9.13 -6.83
C ASN A 191 -19.29 -9.39 -7.12
N HIS A 192 -19.56 -10.49 -7.82
CA HIS A 192 -20.91 -10.96 -8.16
C HIS A 192 -21.32 -12.16 -7.29
N ARG A 193 -20.76 -12.26 -6.07
CA ARG A 193 -21.11 -13.35 -5.15
C ARG A 193 -22.51 -13.14 -4.57
N ASP A 194 -23.19 -14.24 -4.30
CA ASP A 194 -24.51 -14.32 -3.65
C ASP A 194 -24.46 -14.90 -2.23
N ASP A 195 -23.23 -15.15 -1.72
CA ASP A 195 -22.98 -15.60 -0.36
C ASP A 195 -22.68 -14.45 0.62
N GLY A 196 -22.24 -14.78 1.83
CA GLY A 196 -21.88 -13.82 2.88
C GLY A 196 -20.74 -12.85 2.54
N TYR A 197 -20.13 -12.93 1.35
CA TYR A 197 -19.03 -12.07 0.91
C TYR A 197 -19.41 -11.21 -0.31
N GLY A 198 -20.68 -11.20 -0.76
CA GLY A 198 -21.17 -10.42 -1.90
C GLY A 198 -22.51 -9.74 -1.63
N GLY A 199 -22.96 -8.92 -2.59
CA GLY A 199 -24.23 -8.18 -2.51
C GLY A 199 -24.14 -6.94 -1.62
N SER A 200 -24.55 -7.02 -0.35
CA SER A 200 -24.61 -5.85 0.55
C SER A 200 -23.24 -5.28 0.88
N PHE A 201 -23.21 -4.04 1.35
CA PHE A 201 -21.98 -3.39 1.82
C PHE A 201 -21.28 -4.22 2.91
N GLU A 202 -22.02 -4.73 3.88
CA GLU A 202 -21.49 -5.55 4.99
C GLU A 202 -20.80 -6.80 4.47
N ASN A 203 -21.40 -7.47 3.50
CA ASN A 203 -20.86 -8.68 2.92
C ASN A 203 -19.62 -8.38 2.07
N ARG A 204 -19.67 -7.37 1.20
CA ARG A 204 -18.54 -7.00 0.35
C ARG A 204 -17.33 -6.52 1.16
N THR A 205 -17.54 -5.88 2.30
CA THR A 205 -16.47 -5.44 3.20
C THR A 205 -15.96 -6.53 4.15
N ARG A 206 -16.65 -7.66 4.24
CA ARG A 206 -16.35 -8.74 5.20
C ARG A 206 -14.90 -9.22 5.11
N LEU A 207 -14.41 -9.56 3.92
CA LEU A 207 -13.04 -10.08 3.76
C LEU A 207 -11.99 -9.07 4.22
N VAL A 208 -12.13 -7.80 3.86
CA VAL A 208 -11.20 -6.74 4.29
C VAL A 208 -11.19 -6.60 5.81
N ARG A 209 -12.37 -6.67 6.44
CA ARG A 209 -12.51 -6.58 7.91
C ARG A 209 -11.92 -7.81 8.61
N GLU A 210 -12.14 -9.01 8.09
CA GLU A 210 -11.56 -10.26 8.63
C GLU A 210 -10.04 -10.28 8.50
N VAL A 211 -9.49 -9.88 7.36
CA VAL A 211 -8.04 -9.72 7.15
C VAL A 211 -7.49 -8.69 8.13
N THR A 212 -8.13 -7.54 8.26
CA THR A 212 -7.70 -6.48 9.19
C THR A 212 -7.67 -6.98 10.63
N ALA A 213 -8.72 -7.65 11.09
CA ALA A 213 -8.80 -8.21 12.45
C ALA A 213 -7.72 -9.28 12.69
N ALA A 214 -7.51 -10.19 11.72
CA ALA A 214 -6.51 -11.24 11.82
C ALA A 214 -5.08 -10.67 11.84
N VAL A 215 -4.80 -9.68 11.00
CA VAL A 215 -3.50 -8.98 10.99
C VAL A 215 -3.32 -8.20 12.28
N ARG A 216 -4.34 -7.46 12.76
CA ARG A 216 -4.24 -6.74 14.04
C ARG A 216 -3.93 -7.68 15.20
N ALA A 217 -4.51 -8.87 15.23
CA ALA A 217 -4.24 -9.88 16.28
C ALA A 217 -2.81 -10.46 16.20
N ALA A 218 -2.23 -10.56 15.00
CA ALA A 218 -0.87 -11.08 14.79
C ALA A 218 0.23 -10.01 14.90
N TRP A 219 -0.14 -8.73 14.81
CA TRP A 219 0.77 -7.58 14.82
C TRP A 219 0.80 -6.93 16.20
N PRO A 220 1.97 -6.50 16.75
CA PRO A 220 2.04 -5.88 18.06
C PRO A 220 1.06 -4.72 18.23
N GLU A 221 0.37 -4.68 19.36
CA GLU A 221 -0.65 -3.68 19.62
C GLU A 221 -0.09 -2.26 19.64
N ASP A 222 1.16 -2.11 20.06
CA ASP A 222 1.86 -0.83 20.13
C ASP A 222 2.40 -0.35 18.77
N LEU A 223 2.32 -1.16 17.70
CA LEU A 223 2.75 -0.78 16.36
C LEU A 223 1.57 -0.42 15.44
N PRO A 224 1.72 0.62 14.58
CA PRO A 224 0.65 1.07 13.71
C PRO A 224 0.29 0.06 12.62
N LEU A 225 -1.00 0.00 12.32
CA LEU A 225 -1.60 -0.71 11.19
C LEU A 225 -2.26 0.31 10.25
N LEU A 226 -1.86 0.28 8.99
CA LEU A 226 -2.38 1.13 7.92
C LEU A 226 -3.19 0.27 6.95
N VAL A 227 -4.12 0.91 6.25
CA VAL A 227 -4.84 0.28 5.13
C VAL A 227 -4.87 1.25 3.96
N ARG A 228 -4.44 0.79 2.78
CA ARG A 228 -4.57 1.55 1.55
C ARG A 228 -5.86 1.17 0.84
N ILE A 229 -6.68 2.17 0.49
CA ILE A 229 -7.94 1.98 -0.24
C ILE A 229 -7.95 2.78 -1.55
N SER A 230 -8.75 2.34 -2.52
CA SER A 230 -9.20 3.18 -3.61
C SER A 230 -10.53 3.80 -3.21
N ALA A 231 -10.56 5.12 -3.00
CA ALA A 231 -11.74 5.84 -2.52
C ALA A 231 -12.92 5.77 -3.49
N THR A 232 -12.66 5.53 -4.77
CA THR A 232 -13.69 5.36 -5.81
C THR A 232 -13.14 4.55 -6.97
N ASP A 233 -14.01 3.81 -7.65
CA ASP A 233 -13.69 3.10 -8.89
C ASP A 233 -13.71 4.03 -10.12
N TRP A 234 -14.21 5.27 -9.98
CA TRP A 234 -14.47 6.19 -11.08
C TRP A 234 -15.44 5.63 -12.14
N ALA A 235 -16.23 4.63 -11.78
CA ALA A 235 -17.17 3.94 -12.67
C ALA A 235 -18.57 3.87 -12.04
N PRO A 236 -19.64 4.13 -12.80
CA PRO A 236 -21.01 4.01 -12.31
C PRO A 236 -21.31 2.61 -11.76
N GLY A 237 -22.01 2.51 -10.64
CA GLY A 237 -22.36 1.25 -9.98
C GLY A 237 -21.20 0.56 -9.26
N GLY A 238 -20.01 1.18 -9.24
CA GLY A 238 -18.84 0.68 -8.53
C GLY A 238 -18.75 1.15 -7.08
N TRP A 239 -17.55 1.02 -6.53
CA TRP A 239 -17.20 1.53 -5.21
C TRP A 239 -17.07 3.05 -5.25
N ASP A 240 -17.56 3.75 -4.22
CA ASP A 240 -17.59 5.19 -4.12
C ASP A 240 -17.05 5.73 -2.78
N LEU A 241 -16.99 7.05 -2.68
CA LEU A 241 -16.42 7.73 -1.53
C LEU A 241 -17.29 7.60 -0.27
N ASP A 242 -18.61 7.49 -0.39
CA ASP A 242 -19.50 7.29 0.77
C ASP A 242 -19.23 5.93 1.40
N GLN A 243 -19.14 4.88 0.61
CA GLN A 243 -18.76 3.54 1.05
C GLN A 243 -17.33 3.52 1.64
N SER A 244 -16.42 4.32 1.10
CA SER A 244 -15.04 4.44 1.62
C SER A 244 -15.00 5.07 3.01
N VAL A 245 -15.85 6.06 3.29
CA VAL A 245 -15.98 6.67 4.62
C VAL A 245 -16.52 5.63 5.63
N GLU A 246 -17.57 4.88 5.25
CA GLU A 246 -18.12 3.83 6.11
C GLU A 246 -17.12 2.70 6.37
N LEU A 247 -16.39 2.26 5.35
CA LEU A 247 -15.31 1.29 5.51
C LEU A 247 -14.23 1.81 6.46
N ALA A 248 -13.81 3.06 6.31
CA ALA A 248 -12.78 3.67 7.15
C ALA A 248 -13.21 3.72 8.63
N ARG A 249 -14.50 3.98 8.93
CA ARG A 249 -15.06 3.89 10.29
C ARG A 249 -14.96 2.46 10.85
N ALA A 250 -15.33 1.47 10.04
CA ALA A 250 -15.25 0.06 10.45
C ALA A 250 -13.80 -0.38 10.67
N LEU A 251 -12.86 0.04 9.81
CA LEU A 251 -11.43 -0.25 9.93
C LEU A 251 -10.82 0.39 11.18
N ARG A 252 -11.17 1.65 11.47
CA ARG A 252 -10.75 2.33 12.71
C ARG A 252 -11.21 1.55 13.96
N ALA A 253 -12.44 1.07 13.97
CA ALA A 253 -12.95 0.25 15.08
C ALA A 253 -12.21 -1.08 15.25
N LEU A 254 -11.58 -1.58 14.19
CA LEU A 254 -10.70 -2.76 14.20
C LEU A 254 -9.23 -2.45 14.51
N GLY A 255 -8.90 -1.20 14.88
CA GLY A 255 -7.57 -0.80 15.29
C GLY A 255 -6.64 -0.37 14.15
N VAL A 256 -7.21 0.05 13.01
CA VAL A 256 -6.45 0.75 11.96
C VAL A 256 -6.18 2.18 12.41
N ASP A 257 -4.93 2.59 12.29
CA ASP A 257 -4.43 3.87 12.77
C ASP A 257 -4.40 4.94 11.68
N LEU A 258 -4.27 4.52 10.40
CA LEU A 258 -4.23 5.44 9.26
C LEU A 258 -4.76 4.77 7.99
N VAL A 259 -5.51 5.54 7.20
CA VAL A 259 -5.95 5.14 5.86
C VAL A 259 -5.15 5.90 4.80
N ASP A 260 -4.39 5.19 3.97
CA ASP A 260 -3.75 5.73 2.76
C ASP A 260 -4.77 5.78 1.62
N VAL A 261 -5.07 6.99 1.13
CA VAL A 261 -6.20 7.21 0.26
C VAL A 261 -5.77 7.45 -1.18
N SER A 262 -5.99 6.42 -2.00
CA SER A 262 -5.81 6.43 -3.46
C SER A 262 -7.16 6.35 -4.18
N SER A 263 -7.18 6.01 -5.47
CA SER A 263 -8.42 5.79 -6.25
C SER A 263 -8.20 4.95 -7.49
N GLY A 264 -9.25 4.34 -8.00
CA GLY A 264 -9.27 3.61 -9.27
C GLY A 264 -8.50 2.29 -9.28
N GLY A 265 -8.21 1.81 -10.49
CA GLY A 265 -7.43 0.61 -10.74
C GLY A 265 -8.24 -0.69 -10.80
N LEU A 266 -9.55 -0.66 -10.50
CA LEU A 266 -10.41 -1.84 -10.55
C LEU A 266 -10.90 -2.16 -11.97
N VAL A 267 -11.28 -1.12 -12.71
CA VAL A 267 -11.84 -1.22 -14.05
C VAL A 267 -10.82 -0.69 -15.05
N PRO A 268 -10.50 -1.42 -16.12
CA PRO A 268 -9.60 -0.92 -17.16
C PRO A 268 -10.26 0.20 -17.99
N GLY A 269 -9.45 1.12 -18.51
CA GLY A 269 -9.90 2.15 -19.45
C GLY A 269 -10.77 3.27 -18.86
N VAL A 270 -10.96 3.33 -17.54
CA VAL A 270 -11.70 4.41 -16.89
C VAL A 270 -10.93 5.72 -16.99
N LEU A 271 -11.61 6.77 -17.43
CA LEU A 271 -11.05 8.13 -17.44
C LEU A 271 -11.03 8.70 -16.03
N ILE A 272 -9.82 8.89 -15.50
CA ILE A 272 -9.59 9.51 -14.19
C ILE A 272 -9.20 10.97 -14.41
N PRO A 273 -9.95 11.96 -13.84
CA PRO A 273 -9.61 13.38 -13.94
C PRO A 273 -8.39 13.71 -13.08
N ALA A 274 -7.21 13.21 -13.51
CA ALA A 274 -5.97 13.35 -12.76
C ALA A 274 -5.39 14.76 -12.89
N GLY A 275 -5.00 15.35 -11.77
CA GLY A 275 -4.35 16.66 -11.67
C GLY A 275 -3.56 16.77 -10.35
N PRO A 276 -2.82 17.85 -10.10
CA PRO A 276 -2.08 18.02 -8.85
C PRO A 276 -2.98 17.87 -7.62
N GLY A 277 -2.71 16.86 -6.78
CA GLY A 277 -3.46 16.61 -5.55
C GLY A 277 -4.87 16.06 -5.74
N TYR A 278 -5.23 15.50 -6.90
CA TYR A 278 -6.60 15.10 -7.26
C TYR A 278 -7.29 14.12 -6.27
N GLN A 279 -6.52 13.45 -5.42
CA GLN A 279 -7.04 12.53 -4.41
C GLN A 279 -7.06 13.12 -2.99
N SER A 280 -6.47 14.32 -2.76
CA SER A 280 -6.37 14.88 -1.42
C SER A 280 -7.73 15.23 -0.80
N GLY A 281 -8.71 15.61 -1.61
CA GLY A 281 -10.09 15.83 -1.15
C GLY A 281 -10.78 14.56 -0.63
N PHE A 282 -10.41 13.38 -1.15
CA PHE A 282 -10.90 12.11 -0.62
C PHE A 282 -10.29 11.82 0.76
N ALA A 283 -8.98 12.05 0.91
CA ALA A 283 -8.30 11.89 2.19
C ALA A 283 -8.88 12.83 3.25
N GLU A 284 -9.12 14.09 2.90
CA GLU A 284 -9.75 15.10 3.77
C GLU A 284 -11.14 14.64 4.25
N ARG A 285 -11.99 14.20 3.34
CA ARG A 285 -13.34 13.77 3.69
C ARG A 285 -13.32 12.53 4.61
N ILE A 286 -12.52 11.51 4.29
CA ILE A 286 -12.37 10.31 5.12
C ILE A 286 -11.83 10.69 6.50
N ARG A 287 -10.80 11.54 6.56
CA ARG A 287 -10.23 12.03 7.81
C ARG A 287 -11.28 12.69 8.70
N ARG A 288 -12.03 13.61 8.14
CA ARG A 288 -13.05 14.38 8.86
C ARG A 288 -14.23 13.52 9.31
N GLU A 289 -14.75 12.66 8.42
CA GLU A 289 -16.02 11.96 8.66
C GLU A 289 -15.83 10.60 9.35
N ALA A 290 -14.73 9.89 9.09
CA ALA A 290 -14.42 8.64 9.78
C ALA A 290 -13.58 8.85 11.06
N GLY A 291 -12.97 10.01 11.26
CA GLY A 291 -12.18 10.34 12.43
C GLY A 291 -10.91 9.49 12.57
N VAL A 292 -10.32 9.07 11.46
CA VAL A 292 -9.08 8.30 11.38
C VAL A 292 -8.01 9.15 10.67
N ALA A 293 -6.74 9.01 11.05
CA ALA A 293 -5.67 9.69 10.33
C ALA A 293 -5.61 9.23 8.87
N THR A 294 -5.21 10.13 7.96
CA THR A 294 -5.14 9.80 6.53
C THR A 294 -3.80 10.16 5.91
N GLY A 295 -3.46 9.43 4.85
CA GLY A 295 -2.39 9.76 3.93
C GLY A 295 -2.97 10.20 2.58
N ALA A 296 -2.42 11.26 2.00
CA ALA A 296 -2.77 11.73 0.67
C ALA A 296 -1.68 11.37 -0.34
N VAL A 297 -2.09 10.82 -1.47
CA VAL A 297 -1.24 10.52 -2.62
C VAL A 297 -1.89 11.06 -3.88
N GLY A 298 -1.12 11.36 -4.91
CA GLY A 298 -1.64 11.69 -6.22
C GLY A 298 -1.13 13.03 -6.76
N MET A 299 -0.09 12.96 -7.62
CA MET A 299 0.52 14.11 -8.30
C MET A 299 0.94 15.27 -7.35
N ILE A 300 1.34 14.93 -6.11
CA ILE A 300 2.02 15.85 -5.20
C ILE A 300 3.48 15.87 -5.64
N ARG A 301 3.98 17.04 -6.11
CA ARG A 301 5.27 17.16 -6.80
C ARG A 301 6.20 18.24 -6.24
N SER A 302 5.67 19.22 -5.52
CA SER A 302 6.48 20.28 -4.95
C SER A 302 6.43 20.27 -3.41
N PRO A 303 7.46 20.81 -2.74
CA PRO A 303 7.48 21.01 -1.30
C PRO A 303 6.28 21.81 -0.78
N GLU A 304 5.92 22.90 -1.46
CA GLU A 304 4.80 23.77 -1.07
C GLU A 304 3.47 23.04 -1.15
N GLN A 305 3.26 22.24 -2.21
CA GLN A 305 2.05 21.44 -2.36
C GLN A 305 1.95 20.41 -1.24
N ALA A 306 3.05 19.70 -0.94
CA ALA A 306 3.11 18.71 0.13
C ALA A 306 2.84 19.35 1.51
N ASP A 307 3.47 20.52 1.80
CA ASP A 307 3.26 21.26 3.04
C ASP A 307 1.84 21.82 3.16
N HIS A 308 1.26 22.27 2.02
CA HIS A 308 -0.12 22.75 1.98
C HIS A 308 -1.13 21.65 2.37
N VAL A 309 -0.99 20.42 1.85
CA VAL A 309 -1.86 19.29 2.21
C VAL A 309 -1.88 19.06 3.72
N ILE A 310 -0.72 19.18 4.38
CA ILE A 310 -0.61 18.99 5.83
C ILE A 310 -1.15 20.21 6.59
N ARG A 311 -0.80 21.43 6.18
CA ARG A 311 -1.22 22.67 6.87
C ARG A 311 -2.71 22.92 6.79
N SER A 312 -3.31 22.62 5.65
CA SER A 312 -4.77 22.76 5.43
C SER A 312 -5.59 21.65 6.12
N GLY A 313 -4.92 20.60 6.64
CA GLY A 313 -5.59 19.48 7.31
C GLY A 313 -6.26 18.48 6.36
N GLN A 314 -5.90 18.50 5.08
CA GLN A 314 -6.42 17.54 4.09
C GLN A 314 -5.94 16.12 4.39
N ALA A 315 -4.73 15.96 4.94
CA ALA A 315 -4.21 14.67 5.39
C ALA A 315 -3.19 14.84 6.52
N ASP A 316 -2.84 13.73 7.17
CA ASP A 316 -1.81 13.68 8.21
C ASP A 316 -0.43 13.30 7.66
N LEU A 317 -0.40 12.60 6.52
CA LEU A 317 0.82 12.22 5.78
C LEU A 317 0.66 12.54 4.29
N VAL A 318 1.78 12.79 3.62
CA VAL A 318 1.86 12.81 2.16
C VAL A 318 2.70 11.64 1.68
N LEU A 319 2.13 10.85 0.75
CA LEU A 319 2.81 9.71 0.15
C LEU A 319 3.29 10.11 -1.24
N LEU A 320 4.59 10.02 -1.45
CA LEU A 320 5.23 10.38 -2.72
C LEU A 320 5.73 9.11 -3.41
N ALA A 321 5.35 8.93 -4.66
CA ALA A 321 5.76 7.80 -5.50
C ALA A 321 6.78 8.27 -6.55
N ARG A 322 6.31 8.57 -7.77
CA ARG A 322 7.18 8.94 -8.90
C ARG A 322 8.11 10.13 -8.63
N GLU A 323 7.71 11.04 -7.72
CA GLU A 323 8.60 12.12 -7.31
C GLU A 323 9.83 11.60 -6.58
N LEU A 324 9.66 10.66 -5.65
CA LEU A 324 10.79 10.02 -4.97
C LEU A 324 11.56 9.00 -5.85
N LEU A 325 11.03 8.59 -7.01
CA LEU A 325 11.81 7.87 -8.01
C LEU A 325 12.79 8.81 -8.74
N ARG A 326 12.35 10.04 -9.04
CA ARG A 326 13.17 11.05 -9.71
C ARG A 326 14.19 11.68 -8.77
N ASP A 327 13.75 12.01 -7.54
CA ASP A 327 14.55 12.68 -6.53
C ASP A 327 14.42 11.95 -5.16
N PRO A 328 15.30 10.98 -4.88
CA PRO A 328 15.30 10.31 -3.58
C PRO A 328 15.58 11.25 -2.40
N HIS A 329 16.19 12.43 -2.65
CA HIS A 329 16.53 13.44 -1.66
C HIS A 329 15.48 14.56 -1.56
N PHE A 330 14.31 14.40 -2.18
CA PHE A 330 13.21 15.35 -2.08
C PHE A 330 12.96 15.84 -0.64
N PRO A 331 12.95 14.99 0.42
CA PRO A 331 12.71 15.48 1.77
C PRO A 331 13.78 16.45 2.27
N LEU A 332 15.05 16.23 1.93
CA LEU A 332 16.14 17.14 2.31
C LEU A 332 16.05 18.47 1.55
N ARG A 333 15.76 18.40 0.24
CA ARG A 333 15.55 19.58 -0.61
C ARG A 333 14.34 20.37 -0.13
N ALA A 334 13.22 19.70 0.14
CA ALA A 334 11.99 20.33 0.63
C ALA A 334 12.20 21.02 1.99
N ALA A 335 12.98 20.42 2.89
CA ALA A 335 13.32 21.05 4.16
C ALA A 335 14.03 22.39 3.93
N ARG A 336 15.02 22.42 3.06
CA ARG A 336 15.77 23.65 2.74
C ARG A 336 14.87 24.71 2.08
N GLU A 337 14.07 24.33 1.07
CA GLU A 337 13.19 25.24 0.35
C GLU A 337 12.10 25.86 1.25
N LEU A 338 11.61 25.09 2.23
CA LEU A 338 10.60 25.56 3.19
C LEU A 338 11.19 26.16 4.48
N GLY A 339 12.51 26.34 4.56
CA GLY A 339 13.17 26.96 5.71
C GLY A 339 13.18 26.09 6.98
N HIS A 340 13.19 24.76 6.82
CA HIS A 340 13.28 23.82 7.93
C HIS A 340 14.65 23.11 7.95
N GLU A 341 15.08 22.70 9.15
CA GLU A 341 16.23 21.81 9.27
C GLU A 341 15.87 20.40 8.77
N GLY A 342 16.64 19.89 7.81
CA GLY A 342 16.51 18.51 7.31
C GLY A 342 17.39 17.54 8.09
N PRO A 343 17.02 16.25 8.11
CA PRO A 343 17.79 15.19 8.75
C PRO A 343 19.00 14.76 7.88
N TRP A 344 19.90 15.70 7.59
CA TRP A 344 21.08 15.47 6.75
C TRP A 344 21.99 14.39 7.35
N PRO A 345 22.37 13.34 6.59
CA PRO A 345 23.37 12.40 7.04
C PRO A 345 24.74 13.09 7.20
N ARG A 346 25.53 12.66 8.16
CA ARG A 346 26.84 13.26 8.45
C ARG A 346 27.75 13.32 7.23
N GLN A 347 27.67 12.30 6.37
CA GLN A 347 28.45 12.19 5.13
C GLN A 347 28.12 13.31 4.13
N TYR A 348 26.92 13.87 4.19
CA TYR A 348 26.45 14.94 3.29
C TYR A 348 26.44 16.33 3.95
N ALA A 349 27.03 16.47 5.14
CA ALA A 349 27.01 17.74 5.92
C ALA A 349 27.52 18.95 5.13
N ARG A 350 28.43 18.74 4.16
CA ARG A 350 28.97 19.81 3.28
C ARG A 350 28.00 20.26 2.18
N ALA A 351 26.89 19.53 1.98
CA ALA A 351 25.88 19.84 0.98
C ALA A 351 24.63 20.54 1.56
N LYS A 352 24.66 20.88 2.85
CA LYS A 352 23.56 21.60 3.53
C LYS A 352 23.29 22.96 2.90
#